data_48b3fa495c3864a5f143fa9a1d57d511
#
_entry.id   48b3fa495c3864a5f143fa9a1d57d511
#
_cell.length_a   1.000
_cell.length_b   1.000
_cell.length_c   1.000
_cell.angle_alpha   90.00
_cell.angle_beta   90.00
_cell.angle_gamma   90.00
#
_symmetry.space_group_name_H-M   'P 1'
#
loop_
_entity.id
_entity.type
_entity.pdbx_description
1 polymer ?
#
loop_
_entity_poly.entity_id
_entity_poly.type
_entity_poly.pdbx_seq_one_letter_code
_entity_poly.pdbx_strand_id
1 'polypeptide(L)'
;MRNVRTTIAIFMFVLPLTLFAQKDQPRVDWDVVAKIREEGLQRSQVMDIAGYITDVLGGRLSLSEHMKQAQTWAKGKMGGIGLTNVVIEPFIDYGVAWDNEYFSIQMLEPTYVPMVGFPLAYTP
;
A
#
# COMPACT_ATOMS: atom_id res chain seq x y z
N MET A 1 -17.85 47.86 -47.40
CA MET A 1 -16.97 46.77 -47.87
C MET A 1 -15.60 46.71 -47.16
N ARG A 2 -15.09 47.81 -46.60
CA ARG A 2 -13.78 47.85 -45.88
C ARG A 2 -13.77 47.11 -44.57
N ASN A 3 -14.86 47.06 -43.82
CA ASN A 3 -14.95 46.41 -42.50
C ASN A 3 -15.02 44.87 -42.57
N VAL A 4 -15.59 44.31 -43.64
CA VAL A 4 -15.68 42.85 -43.84
C VAL A 4 -14.32 42.24 -44.10
N ARG A 5 -13.46 42.91 -44.87
CA ARG A 5 -12.09 42.45 -45.17
C ARG A 5 -11.21 42.43 -43.93
N THR A 6 -11.35 43.43 -43.05
CA THR A 6 -10.61 43.52 -41.78
C THR A 6 -11.07 42.46 -40.80
N THR A 7 -12.37 42.17 -40.72
CA THR A 7 -12.95 41.14 -39.83
C THR A 7 -12.52 39.73 -40.26
N ILE A 8 -12.48 39.47 -41.58
CA ILE A 8 -12.00 38.18 -42.12
C ILE A 8 -10.50 37.98 -41.84
N ALA A 9 -9.69 39.02 -41.95
CA ALA A 9 -8.26 38.96 -41.68
C ALA A 9 -7.96 38.69 -40.22
N ILE A 10 -8.72 39.26 -39.26
CA ILE A 10 -8.60 39.01 -37.83
C ILE A 10 -9.02 37.57 -37.48
N PHE A 11 -10.10 37.08 -38.10
CA PHE A 11 -10.58 35.71 -37.85
C PHE A 11 -9.59 34.66 -38.39
N MET A 12 -8.90 34.91 -39.49
CA MET A 12 -7.91 34.03 -40.09
C MET A 12 -6.58 33.99 -39.33
N PHE A 13 -6.29 35.02 -38.53
CA PHE A 13 -5.09 35.11 -37.70
C PHE A 13 -5.24 34.45 -36.31
N VAL A 14 -6.47 34.36 -35.80
CA VAL A 14 -6.78 33.78 -34.46
C VAL A 14 -6.93 32.25 -34.54
N LEU A 15 -7.31 31.70 -35.71
CA LEU A 15 -7.51 30.25 -35.90
C LEU A 15 -6.25 29.39 -35.67
N PRO A 16 -5.03 29.77 -36.09
CA PRO A 16 -3.85 28.94 -35.88
C PRO A 16 -3.32 28.92 -34.43
N LEU A 17 -3.68 29.89 -33.57
CA LEU A 17 -3.21 29.90 -32.19
C LEU A 17 -3.85 28.81 -31.32
N THR A 18 -5.02 28.32 -31.66
CA THR A 18 -5.70 27.26 -30.90
C THR A 18 -5.18 25.85 -31.19
N LEU A 19 -4.47 25.66 -32.30
CA LEU A 19 -3.91 24.37 -32.71
C LEU A 19 -2.64 23.99 -31.94
N PHE A 20 -1.95 24.94 -31.29
CA PHE A 20 -0.74 24.67 -30.50
C PHE A 20 -1.01 24.38 -29.03
N ALA A 21 -2.26 24.44 -28.56
CA ALA A 21 -2.64 24.21 -27.18
C ALA A 21 -2.97 22.74 -26.87
N GLN A 22 -2.78 21.82 -27.81
CA GLN A 22 -2.95 20.40 -27.54
C GLN A 22 -1.70 19.90 -26.81
N LYS A 23 -1.72 20.08 -25.48
CA LYS A 23 -0.73 19.49 -24.57
C LYS A 23 -0.75 17.98 -24.82
N ASP A 24 0.41 17.40 -25.14
CA ASP A 24 0.55 15.95 -25.27
C ASP A 24 0.00 15.28 -24.00
N GLN A 25 -1.21 14.78 -24.09
CA GLN A 25 -1.77 13.92 -23.05
C GLN A 25 -0.97 12.62 -23.09
N PRO A 26 -0.42 12.17 -21.97
CA PRO A 26 0.28 10.90 -21.94
C PRO A 26 -0.64 9.81 -22.50
N ARG A 27 -0.19 9.12 -23.53
CA ARG A 27 -0.97 8.04 -24.14
C ARG A 27 -1.11 6.92 -23.10
N VAL A 28 -2.33 6.63 -22.73
CA VAL A 28 -2.63 5.50 -21.84
C VAL A 28 -2.42 4.21 -22.66
N ASP A 29 -1.56 3.35 -22.15
CA ASP A 29 -1.40 2.00 -22.69
C ASP A 29 -2.52 1.10 -22.15
N TRP A 30 -3.58 0.93 -22.94
CA TRP A 30 -4.75 0.16 -22.57
C TRP A 30 -4.47 -1.33 -22.41
N ASP A 31 -3.45 -1.87 -23.08
CA ASP A 31 -3.03 -3.28 -22.94
C ASP A 31 -2.40 -3.51 -21.57
N VAL A 32 -1.59 -2.57 -21.10
CA VAL A 32 -1.04 -2.60 -19.74
C VAL A 32 -2.15 -2.43 -18.70
N VAL A 33 -3.07 -1.50 -18.91
CA VAL A 33 -4.24 -1.30 -18.02
C VAL A 33 -5.08 -2.57 -17.93
N ALA A 34 -5.33 -3.25 -19.05
CA ALA A 34 -6.09 -4.51 -19.07
C ALA A 34 -5.37 -5.60 -18.27
N LYS A 35 -4.05 -5.75 -18.42
CA LYS A 35 -3.24 -6.71 -17.64
C LYS A 35 -3.26 -6.43 -16.14
N ILE A 36 -3.14 -5.16 -15.74
CA ILE A 36 -3.23 -4.76 -14.33
C ILE A 36 -4.60 -5.12 -13.75
N ARG A 37 -5.68 -4.85 -14.50
CA ARG A 37 -7.04 -5.18 -14.05
C ARG A 37 -7.26 -6.69 -13.97
N GLU A 38 -6.77 -7.45 -14.94
CA GLU A 38 -6.84 -8.91 -14.93
C GLU A 38 -6.13 -9.47 -13.69
N GLU A 39 -4.90 -9.03 -13.43
CA GLU A 39 -4.13 -9.49 -12.26
C GLU A 39 -4.85 -9.13 -10.95
N GLY A 40 -5.33 -7.89 -10.81
CA GLY A 40 -5.97 -7.43 -9.59
C GLY A 40 -7.37 -7.99 -9.34
N LEU A 41 -8.14 -8.33 -10.38
CA LEU A 41 -9.54 -8.75 -10.25
C LEU A 41 -9.77 -10.24 -10.49
N GLN A 42 -8.97 -10.87 -11.38
CA GLN A 42 -9.15 -12.28 -11.75
C GLN A 42 -8.15 -13.21 -11.06
N ARG A 43 -6.93 -12.71 -10.79
CA ARG A 43 -5.84 -13.47 -10.17
C ARG A 43 -5.36 -12.83 -8.86
N SER A 44 -6.24 -12.11 -8.17
CA SER A 44 -5.90 -11.40 -6.95
C SER A 44 -5.40 -12.34 -5.87
N GLN A 45 -4.25 -12.03 -5.29
CA GLN A 45 -3.68 -12.71 -4.13
C GLN A 45 -3.96 -11.96 -2.82
N VAL A 46 -4.83 -10.94 -2.85
CA VAL A 46 -5.04 -10.06 -1.71
C VAL A 46 -5.52 -10.80 -0.47
N MET A 47 -6.42 -11.77 -0.63
CA MET A 47 -6.95 -12.55 0.51
C MET A 47 -5.90 -13.49 1.10
N ASP A 48 -5.07 -14.13 0.27
CA ASP A 48 -3.97 -14.98 0.73
C ASP A 48 -2.92 -14.16 1.47
N ILE A 49 -2.58 -12.98 0.94
CA ILE A 49 -1.66 -12.03 1.58
C ILE A 49 -2.24 -11.53 2.91
N ALA A 50 -3.51 -11.14 2.92
CA ALA A 50 -4.18 -10.66 4.12
C ALA A 50 -4.24 -11.77 5.19
N GLY A 51 -4.65 -12.99 4.83
CA GLY A 51 -4.69 -14.12 5.74
C GLY A 51 -3.30 -14.44 6.33
N TYR A 52 -2.26 -14.44 5.51
CA TYR A 52 -0.90 -14.66 6.04
C TYR A 52 -0.47 -13.56 7.02
N ILE A 53 -0.78 -12.30 6.70
CA ILE A 53 -0.44 -11.16 7.57
C ILE A 53 -1.20 -11.21 8.90
N THR A 54 -2.48 -11.62 8.88
CA THR A 54 -3.31 -11.65 10.10
C THR A 54 -3.11 -12.91 10.92
N ASP A 55 -3.08 -14.07 10.28
CA ASP A 55 -3.18 -15.36 10.96
C ASP A 55 -1.81 -15.97 11.26
N VAL A 56 -0.81 -15.70 10.41
CA VAL A 56 0.55 -16.26 10.58
C VAL A 56 1.48 -15.25 11.26
N LEU A 57 1.56 -14.02 10.75
CA LEU A 57 2.42 -12.98 11.33
C LEU A 57 1.81 -12.32 12.56
N GLY A 58 0.48 -12.26 12.64
CA GLY A 58 -0.24 -11.74 13.81
C GLY A 58 0.05 -10.28 14.16
N GLY A 59 0.06 -9.96 15.44
CA GLY A 59 0.32 -8.62 15.97
C GLY A 59 1.75 -8.18 15.67
N ARG A 60 1.91 -6.96 15.13
CA ARG A 60 3.20 -6.41 14.68
C ARG A 60 3.47 -5.06 15.32
N LEU A 61 3.71 -5.07 16.62
CA LEU A 61 4.12 -3.87 17.33
C LEU A 61 5.48 -3.38 16.82
N SER A 62 5.66 -2.08 16.84
CA SER A 62 6.93 -1.48 16.40
C SER A 62 8.11 -2.09 17.16
N LEU A 63 9.16 -2.43 16.44
CA LEU A 63 10.39 -3.07 16.94
C LEU A 63 10.24 -4.49 17.48
N SER A 64 9.02 -5.05 17.58
CA SER A 64 8.81 -6.43 18.02
C SER A 64 9.45 -7.44 17.06
N GLU A 65 9.67 -8.66 17.57
CA GLU A 65 10.17 -9.76 16.73
C GLU A 65 9.21 -10.10 15.60
N HIS A 66 7.90 -10.07 15.84
CA HIS A 66 6.88 -10.26 14.81
C HIS A 66 6.95 -9.18 13.71
N MET A 67 7.28 -7.92 14.05
CA MET A 67 7.50 -6.88 13.05
C MET A 67 8.71 -7.18 12.17
N LYS A 68 9.83 -7.64 12.74
CA LYS A 68 11.01 -8.03 11.96
C LYS A 68 10.73 -9.20 11.02
N GLN A 69 9.98 -10.18 11.49
CA GLN A 69 9.54 -11.31 10.66
C GLN A 69 8.64 -10.85 9.51
N ALA A 70 7.71 -9.93 9.79
CA ALA A 70 6.84 -9.35 8.77
C ALA A 70 7.60 -8.55 7.72
N GLN A 71 8.59 -7.75 8.12
CA GLN A 71 9.46 -7.03 7.20
C GLN A 71 10.27 -7.97 6.31
N THR A 72 10.83 -9.03 6.88
CA THR A 72 11.60 -10.04 6.16
C THR A 72 10.71 -10.78 5.14
N TRP A 73 9.51 -11.18 5.57
CA TRP A 73 8.53 -11.80 4.69
C TRP A 73 8.11 -10.87 3.55
N ALA A 74 7.78 -9.60 3.86
CA ALA A 74 7.38 -8.62 2.85
C ALA A 74 8.48 -8.39 1.81
N LYS A 75 9.75 -8.27 2.26
CA LYS A 75 10.90 -8.19 1.36
C LYS A 75 10.99 -9.39 0.43
N GLY A 76 10.84 -10.61 0.94
CA GLY A 76 10.83 -11.83 0.14
C GLY A 76 9.66 -11.89 -0.84
N LYS A 77 8.46 -11.51 -0.40
CA LYS A 77 7.26 -11.47 -1.26
C LYS A 77 7.41 -10.47 -2.40
N MET A 78 7.91 -9.27 -2.11
CA MET A 78 8.19 -8.23 -3.12
C MET A 78 9.22 -8.70 -4.16
N GLY A 79 10.31 -9.35 -3.71
CA GLY A 79 11.28 -9.96 -4.63
C GLY A 79 10.67 -11.07 -5.48
N GLY A 80 9.81 -11.90 -4.89
CA GLY A 80 9.12 -13.00 -5.58
C GLY A 80 8.17 -12.54 -6.70
N ILE A 81 7.62 -11.34 -6.62
CA ILE A 81 6.81 -10.73 -7.71
C ILE A 81 7.64 -9.93 -8.71
N GLY A 82 8.97 -9.98 -8.61
CA GLY A 82 9.89 -9.40 -9.58
C GLY A 82 10.41 -8.00 -9.27
N LEU A 83 10.13 -7.46 -8.08
CA LEU A 83 10.73 -6.18 -7.68
C LEU A 83 12.22 -6.37 -7.37
N THR A 84 13.04 -5.43 -7.81
CA THR A 84 14.49 -5.40 -7.58
C THR A 84 14.83 -4.34 -6.55
N ASN A 85 16.02 -4.46 -5.91
CA ASN A 85 16.51 -3.51 -4.92
C ASN A 85 15.59 -3.32 -3.71
N VAL A 86 14.88 -4.37 -3.31
CA VAL A 86 14.03 -4.34 -2.12
C VAL A 86 14.92 -4.39 -0.88
N VAL A 87 14.91 -3.32 -0.10
CA VAL A 87 15.69 -3.18 1.13
C VAL A 87 14.79 -2.86 2.32
N ILE A 88 15.23 -3.19 3.51
CA ILE A 88 14.62 -2.76 4.77
C ILE A 88 15.50 -1.63 5.29
N GLU A 89 14.95 -0.42 5.38
CA GLU A 89 15.69 0.77 5.80
C GLU A 89 15.18 1.26 7.16
N PRO A 90 16.07 1.52 8.13
CA PRO A 90 15.69 2.23 9.32
C PRO A 90 15.40 3.70 8.95
N PHE A 91 14.28 4.25 9.40
CA PHE A 91 13.90 5.63 9.10
C PHE A 91 13.83 6.53 10.34
N ILE A 92 13.78 5.93 11.55
CA ILE A 92 13.72 6.66 12.82
C ILE A 92 14.16 5.74 13.96
N ASP A 93 14.77 6.32 14.98
CA ASP A 93 14.96 5.67 16.27
C ASP A 93 13.65 5.76 17.06
N TYR A 94 12.99 4.62 17.25
CA TYR A 94 11.67 4.55 17.86
C TYR A 94 11.69 3.70 19.12
N GLY A 95 11.71 4.36 20.28
CA GLY A 95 11.36 3.82 21.57
C GLY A 95 11.95 2.44 21.94
N VAL A 96 11.15 1.64 22.59
CA VAL A 96 11.49 0.32 23.13
C VAL A 96 10.69 -0.76 22.43
N ALA A 97 11.32 -1.89 22.13
CA ALA A 97 10.62 -3.09 21.66
C ALA A 97 9.78 -3.69 22.79
N TRP A 98 8.66 -4.28 22.45
CA TRP A 98 7.84 -5.05 23.38
C TRP A 98 7.31 -6.30 22.69
N ASP A 99 7.52 -7.44 23.30
CA ASP A 99 6.98 -8.72 22.89
C ASP A 99 6.38 -9.42 24.13
N ASN A 100 5.24 -10.08 23.95
CA ASN A 100 4.64 -10.88 25.01
C ASN A 100 5.28 -12.26 25.01
N GLU A 101 6.11 -12.56 26.01
CA GLU A 101 6.72 -13.87 26.16
C GLU A 101 5.79 -14.87 26.86
N TYR A 102 5.03 -14.40 27.84
CA TYR A 102 4.12 -15.24 28.58
C TYR A 102 2.98 -14.43 29.20
N PHE A 103 1.78 -14.96 29.11
CA PHE A 103 0.60 -14.40 29.78
C PHE A 103 -0.32 -15.54 30.22
N SER A 104 -0.77 -15.50 31.49
CA SER A 104 -1.82 -16.40 31.95
C SER A 104 -2.78 -15.65 32.86
N ILE A 105 -4.06 -15.99 32.79
CA ILE A 105 -5.10 -15.50 33.66
C ILE A 105 -6.03 -16.63 33.99
N GLN A 106 -6.41 -16.71 35.29
CA GLN A 106 -7.27 -17.76 35.76
C GLN A 106 -8.10 -17.26 36.93
N MET A 107 -9.32 -17.73 37.03
CA MET A 107 -10.16 -17.58 38.23
C MET A 107 -9.78 -18.69 39.22
N LEU A 108 -9.47 -18.34 40.44
CA LEU A 108 -9.11 -19.29 41.50
C LEU A 108 -10.31 -19.70 42.33
N GLU A 109 -11.23 -18.77 42.62
CA GLU A 109 -12.42 -18.97 43.43
C GLU A 109 -13.67 -18.50 42.66
N PRO A 110 -14.83 -19.12 42.85
CA PRO A 110 -15.12 -20.30 43.71
C PRO A 110 -14.64 -21.62 43.09
N THR A 111 -14.21 -21.63 41.84
CA THR A 111 -13.72 -22.80 41.14
C THR A 111 -12.60 -22.39 40.19
N TYR A 112 -11.57 -23.20 40.08
CA TYR A 112 -10.50 -22.95 39.12
C TYR A 112 -11.02 -22.99 37.67
N VAL A 113 -10.86 -21.88 36.92
CA VAL A 113 -11.21 -21.79 35.51
C VAL A 113 -10.11 -21.03 34.79
N PRO A 114 -9.45 -21.66 33.81
CA PRO A 114 -8.55 -20.94 32.91
C PRO A 114 -9.36 -19.95 32.05
N MET A 115 -8.86 -18.74 31.92
CA MET A 115 -9.51 -17.67 31.18
C MET A 115 -8.68 -17.27 29.97
N VAL A 116 -9.34 -16.79 28.92
CA VAL A 116 -8.67 -16.20 27.74
C VAL A 116 -8.54 -14.71 27.95
N GLY A 117 -7.35 -14.18 27.74
CA GLY A 117 -7.07 -12.76 27.82
C GLY A 117 -5.77 -12.41 27.10
N PHE A 118 -5.49 -11.12 27.01
CA PHE A 118 -4.26 -10.61 26.39
C PHE A 118 -3.73 -9.45 27.24
N PRO A 119 -2.41 -9.34 27.45
CA PRO A 119 -1.84 -8.19 28.12
C PRO A 119 -1.97 -6.96 27.24
N LEU A 120 -2.03 -5.79 27.87
CA LEU A 120 -1.89 -4.54 27.12
C LEU A 120 -0.45 -4.40 26.63
N ALA A 121 -0.29 -3.95 25.39
CA ALA A 121 1.03 -3.69 24.84
C ALA A 121 1.80 -2.67 25.70
N TYR A 122 3.12 -2.87 25.82
CA TYR A 122 4.03 -2.04 26.61
C TYR A 122 3.77 -2.05 28.13
N THR A 123 3.07 -3.04 28.62
CA THR A 123 3.04 -3.32 30.07
C THR A 123 4.27 -4.09 30.50
N PRO A 124 4.71 -3.94 31.79
CA PRO A 124 5.81 -4.72 32.36
C PRO A 124 5.56 -6.23 32.32
#